data_959cddca0e0f0fb0286389bda89be06f
#
_entry.id   959cddca0e0f0fb0286389bda89be06f
#
_cell.length_a   1.000
_cell.length_b   1.000
_cell.length_c   1.000
_cell.angle_alpha   90.00
_cell.angle_beta   90.00
_cell.angle_gamma   90.00
#
_symmetry.space_group_name_H-M   'P 1'
#
loop_
_entity.id
_entity.type
_entity.pdbx_description
1 polymer ?
#
loop_
_entity_poly.entity_id
_entity_poly.type
_entity_poly.pdbx_seq_one_letter_code
_entity_poly.pdbx_strand_id
1 'polypeptide(L)'
;MKANSRQGWRKYSGVTLILTALLLFPNNFALAQTQEPETQTPAQPSEVEQLKKRLQQLEQTVVELKGQIDSLETKKKNPTPAVMNATYTEPAAPVETASAAPAEPAKPQDNSKGESTFQIYGFAMMDAGYQFKQNHPDWFDVIRPTKLPSFPNEFAPNGHTYFGVRQSRLGVKSTTPTKYGELKTQFEFELFGTGVDAGQTTFRLRHAYGELGQFGAGQTWSPFMDIDVFPNSLEYWGPNGMVFFRNVQFRWMPLKGRNSVTLALERPGASADQGVFANRIELQGIRPKFDLPDFSGNVRFTRDWGYFQVAGMLRRIKWVDTTNDVFDLDGTEVGAGLNLTSNLKFTENDTGRFAFVFGQGIQNYMNDAPVDVGIELTPGGDPRRPITGVALPMWSMVAFLDHNWNKRFSTAVGYSSLTIDNSNGQAPDAFRKGHYGLANLLYYPYENVMLGGEFQWGRRENFLDGFKSDDFRIQFSFKYNFSKTFAF
;
A
#
# COMPACT_ATOMS: atom_id res chain seq x y z
N MET A 1 -25.09 31.68 -45.11
CA MET A 1 -24.86 32.89 -44.25
C MET A 1 -24.47 32.37 -42.86
N LYS A 2 -23.20 32.68 -42.52
CA LYS A 2 -22.62 33.03 -41.19
C LYS A 2 -23.02 32.14 -40.01
N ALA A 3 -22.18 31.51 -39.33
CA ALA A 3 -20.80 31.57 -38.83
C ALA A 3 -20.83 31.15 -37.34
N ASN A 4 -20.06 30.13 -37.05
CA ASN A 4 -18.97 30.03 -36.05
C ASN A 4 -19.33 30.11 -34.55
N SER A 5 -19.03 29.07 -33.84
CA SER A 5 -17.81 29.08 -33.03
C SER A 5 -17.47 27.65 -32.51
N ARG A 6 -16.28 27.22 -32.83
CA ARG A 6 -15.60 26.00 -32.38
C ARG A 6 -14.77 26.35 -31.17
N GLN A 7 -14.81 25.51 -30.15
CA GLN A 7 -13.70 25.34 -29.19
C GLN A 7 -13.38 23.87 -29.09
N GLY A 8 -12.25 23.58 -29.08
CA GLY A 8 -11.16 22.86 -29.56
C GLY A 8 -10.74 21.82 -28.52
N TRP A 9 -10.83 20.55 -28.91
CA TRP A 9 -10.24 19.44 -28.19
C TRP A 9 -8.80 19.24 -28.72
N ARG A 10 -7.82 19.33 -27.85
CA ARG A 10 -6.44 18.96 -28.18
C ARG A 10 -6.24 17.45 -28.10
N LYS A 11 -5.95 16.87 -29.23
CA LYS A 11 -5.49 15.49 -29.43
C LYS A 11 -4.00 15.42 -29.10
N TYR A 12 -3.62 14.40 -28.36
CA TYR A 12 -2.23 13.95 -28.34
C TYR A 12 -2.10 12.75 -29.28
N SER A 13 -1.27 12.89 -30.28
CA SER A 13 -0.72 11.79 -31.07
C SER A 13 0.60 12.23 -31.70
N GLY A 14 1.61 11.36 -31.66
CA GLY A 14 2.71 11.45 -32.58
C GLY A 14 4.09 11.22 -32.01
N VAL A 15 4.48 9.98 -31.99
CA VAL A 15 5.87 9.53 -32.08
C VAL A 15 6.41 9.92 -33.44
N THR A 16 7.57 10.58 -33.51
CA THR A 16 8.50 10.44 -34.64
C THR A 16 9.92 10.83 -34.24
N LEU A 17 10.83 9.90 -34.47
CA LEU A 17 12.28 10.02 -34.53
C LEU A 17 12.73 11.11 -35.52
N ILE A 18 13.92 11.69 -35.33
CA ILE A 18 15.07 11.70 -36.25
C ILE A 18 16.19 12.61 -35.72
N LEU A 19 17.34 12.04 -35.71
CA LEU A 19 18.76 12.39 -35.66
C LEU A 19 19.20 13.69 -36.30
N THR A 20 20.37 14.13 -35.84
CA THR A 20 21.56 14.74 -36.47
C THR A 20 21.86 16.20 -36.14
N ALA A 21 22.93 16.37 -35.52
CA ALA A 21 24.32 16.76 -35.85
C ALA A 21 24.71 18.18 -35.47
N LEU A 22 25.72 18.22 -34.64
CA LEU A 22 27.08 18.81 -34.75
C LEU A 22 27.28 20.33 -34.91
N LEU A 23 28.13 20.81 -33.97
CA LEU A 23 29.22 21.78 -34.13
C LEU A 23 28.88 23.30 -34.11
N LEU A 24 29.42 23.99 -33.12
CA LEU A 24 30.59 24.88 -33.23
C LEU A 24 30.65 25.84 -32.04
N PHE A 25 31.78 25.80 -31.35
CA PHE A 25 32.27 26.88 -30.48
C PHE A 25 32.72 28.10 -31.30
N PRO A 26 32.83 29.31 -30.76
CA PRO A 26 34.09 29.65 -30.12
C PRO A 26 34.02 30.55 -28.86
N ASN A 27 35.12 30.50 -28.15
CA ASN A 27 35.58 31.37 -27.09
C ASN A 27 35.55 32.84 -27.40
N ASN A 28 35.37 33.68 -26.37
CA ASN A 28 36.28 34.83 -26.20
C ASN A 28 36.31 35.32 -24.74
N PHE A 29 37.52 35.48 -24.29
CA PHE A 29 37.98 36.17 -23.11
C PHE A 29 37.80 37.69 -23.23
N ALA A 30 37.56 38.39 -22.12
CA ALA A 30 38.29 39.60 -21.78
C ALA A 30 37.93 40.15 -20.40
N LEU A 31 38.96 40.46 -19.71
CA LEU A 31 39.29 41.13 -18.49
C LEU A 31 38.77 42.55 -18.32
N ALA A 32 38.69 42.98 -17.07
CA ALA A 32 39.21 44.19 -16.37
C ALA A 32 38.16 44.83 -15.47
N GLN A 33 38.37 44.77 -14.16
CA GLN A 33 38.86 45.77 -13.19
C GLN A 33 38.12 47.13 -13.18
N THR A 34 37.54 47.55 -12.03
CA THR A 34 38.05 48.56 -11.12
C THR A 34 37.08 48.86 -9.95
N GLN A 35 37.63 48.87 -8.74
CA GLN A 35 37.45 49.53 -7.44
C GLN A 35 36.34 50.60 -7.21
N GLU A 36 35.56 50.37 -6.12
CA GLU A 36 35.28 51.06 -4.85
C GLU A 36 34.71 52.52 -4.85
N PRO A 37 33.99 52.97 -3.80
CA PRO A 37 34.22 52.79 -2.35
C PRO A 37 33.00 52.56 -1.45
N GLU A 38 33.33 52.18 -0.24
CA GLU A 38 32.59 51.87 0.97
C GLU A 38 31.51 52.90 1.40
N THR A 39 30.40 52.31 1.92
CA THR A 39 29.58 53.00 2.92
C THR A 39 29.25 52.01 4.06
N GLN A 40 29.69 52.31 5.27
CA GLN A 40 29.53 51.54 6.46
C GLN A 40 28.06 51.46 6.92
N THR A 41 27.55 50.30 7.13
CA THR A 41 26.30 50.00 7.83
C THR A 41 26.60 49.13 9.07
N PRO A 42 25.87 49.27 10.19
CA PRO A 42 26.29 48.71 11.51
C PRO A 42 26.34 47.22 11.52
N ALA A 43 27.33 46.69 12.23
CA ALA A 43 27.69 45.28 12.34
C ALA A 43 26.51 44.42 12.82
N GLN A 44 26.07 43.51 11.98
CA GLN A 44 25.28 42.35 12.40
C GLN A 44 26.18 41.39 13.20
N PRO A 45 25.63 40.68 14.23
CA PRO A 45 26.40 39.68 14.96
C PRO A 45 27.00 38.67 13.97
N SER A 46 28.27 38.38 14.10
CA SER A 46 29.00 37.56 13.15
C SER A 46 28.31 36.20 12.99
N GLU A 47 28.25 35.71 11.77
CA GLU A 47 27.70 34.38 11.40
C GLU A 47 28.20 33.26 12.32
N VAL A 48 29.42 33.41 12.81
CA VAL A 48 30.07 32.54 13.79
C VAL A 48 29.39 32.58 15.17
N GLU A 49 28.90 33.74 15.64
CA GLU A 49 28.16 33.83 16.91
C GLU A 49 26.77 33.21 16.80
N GLN A 50 26.09 33.37 15.64
CA GLN A 50 24.81 32.71 15.40
C GLN A 50 24.95 31.20 15.33
N LEU A 51 26.00 30.70 14.68
CA LEU A 51 26.33 29.28 14.62
C LEU A 51 26.68 28.71 16.00
N LYS A 52 27.43 29.43 16.83
CA LYS A 52 27.73 29.01 18.21
C LYS A 52 26.46 28.93 19.06
N LYS A 53 25.54 29.86 18.90
CA LYS A 53 24.26 29.86 19.64
C LYS A 53 23.36 28.70 19.21
N ARG A 54 23.35 28.37 17.91
CA ARG A 54 22.66 27.18 17.39
C ARG A 54 23.29 25.87 17.86
N LEU A 55 24.62 25.81 17.91
CA LEU A 55 25.33 24.63 18.43
C LEU A 55 24.97 24.38 19.88
N GLN A 56 24.96 25.40 20.74
CA GLN A 56 24.56 25.27 22.15
C GLN A 56 23.11 24.81 22.30
N GLN A 57 22.19 25.29 21.44
CA GLN A 57 20.79 24.84 21.45
C GLN A 57 20.65 23.36 21.05
N LEU A 58 21.42 22.93 20.05
CA LEU A 58 21.46 21.52 19.65
C LEU A 58 22.04 20.61 20.72
N GLU A 59 23.10 21.03 21.39
CA GLU A 59 23.70 20.30 22.52
C GLU A 59 22.70 20.14 23.68
N GLN A 60 21.94 21.18 24.02
CA GLN A 60 20.87 21.09 25.03
C GLN A 60 19.78 20.12 24.62
N THR A 61 19.34 20.16 23.35
CA THR A 61 18.33 19.24 22.83
C THR A 61 18.78 17.78 22.88
N VAL A 62 20.05 17.52 22.56
CA VAL A 62 20.64 16.18 22.64
C VAL A 62 20.69 15.65 24.09
N VAL A 63 21.01 16.51 25.06
CA VAL A 63 21.00 16.14 26.50
C VAL A 63 19.58 15.81 26.96
N GLU A 64 18.58 16.58 26.52
CA GLU A 64 17.18 16.37 26.89
C GLU A 64 16.62 15.08 26.27
N LEU A 65 16.93 14.79 25.00
CA LEU A 65 16.58 13.55 24.33
C LEU A 65 17.23 12.33 24.98
N LYS A 66 18.51 12.43 25.39
CA LYS A 66 19.17 11.37 26.17
C LYS A 66 18.43 11.10 27.48
N GLY A 67 18.05 12.14 28.22
CA GLY A 67 17.26 11.99 29.45
C GLY A 67 15.90 11.31 29.22
N GLN A 68 15.25 11.58 28.09
CA GLN A 68 13.98 10.90 27.71
C GLN A 68 14.21 9.42 27.36
N ILE A 69 15.28 9.10 26.65
CA ILE A 69 15.66 7.71 26.33
C ILE A 69 15.94 6.92 27.61
N ASP A 70 16.76 7.47 28.52
CA ASP A 70 17.07 6.81 29.80
C ASP A 70 15.83 6.58 30.67
N SER A 71 14.86 7.51 30.63
CA SER A 71 13.57 7.38 31.33
C SER A 71 12.68 6.29 30.74
N LEU A 72 12.70 6.11 29.42
CA LEU A 72 11.97 5.06 28.72
C LEU A 72 12.62 3.68 28.93
N GLU A 73 13.93 3.60 28.95
CA GLU A 73 14.65 2.35 29.23
C GLU A 73 14.44 1.88 30.68
N THR A 74 14.34 2.81 31.63
CA THR A 74 14.07 2.49 33.04
C THR A 74 12.65 1.95 33.26
N LYS A 75 11.66 2.43 32.46
CA LYS A 75 10.29 1.91 32.46
C LYS A 75 10.15 0.52 31.84
N LYS A 76 11.12 0.08 31.01
CA LYS A 76 11.11 -1.22 30.32
C LYS A 76 11.66 -2.37 31.17
N LYS A 77 12.22 -2.10 32.36
CA LYS A 77 12.94 -3.06 33.19
C LYS A 77 12.09 -3.83 34.22
N ASN A 78 10.77 -3.67 34.30
CA ASN A 78 9.93 -4.44 35.21
C ASN A 78 8.64 -4.96 34.55
N PRO A 79 8.63 -6.18 33.98
CA PRO A 79 7.43 -6.97 33.83
C PRO A 79 7.50 -8.25 34.69
N THR A 80 6.54 -8.42 35.56
CA THR A 80 6.29 -9.66 36.30
C THR A 80 5.54 -10.63 35.38
N PRO A 81 5.96 -11.90 35.22
CA PRO A 81 5.24 -12.87 34.38
C PRO A 81 4.20 -13.62 35.20
N ALA A 82 2.98 -13.67 34.68
CA ALA A 82 1.94 -14.60 35.13
C ALA A 82 1.94 -15.86 34.24
N VAL A 83 2.22 -17.00 34.85
CA VAL A 83 2.14 -18.32 34.22
C VAL A 83 0.73 -18.84 34.32
N MET A 84 0.11 -19.22 33.18
CA MET A 84 -1.09 -20.03 33.16
C MET A 84 -0.86 -21.33 32.38
N ASN A 85 -0.97 -22.46 33.08
CA ASN A 85 -0.99 -23.80 32.52
C ASN A 85 -2.33 -24.09 31.84
N ALA A 86 -2.32 -24.56 30.60
CA ALA A 86 -3.50 -25.10 29.94
C ALA A 86 -3.26 -26.54 29.53
N THR A 87 -4.18 -27.37 29.94
CA THR A 87 -4.26 -28.84 29.77
C THR A 87 -4.72 -29.16 28.34
N TYR A 88 -4.08 -30.16 27.76
CA TYR A 88 -4.27 -30.67 26.39
C TYR A 88 -5.50 -31.59 26.31
N THR A 89 -6.33 -31.47 25.30
CA THR A 89 -7.35 -32.46 24.89
C THR A 89 -7.35 -32.62 23.34
N GLU A 90 -7.47 -33.85 22.91
CA GLU A 90 -7.21 -34.50 21.63
C GLU A 90 -8.16 -34.10 20.46
N PRO A 91 -7.79 -34.29 19.19
CA PRO A 91 -8.41 -33.60 18.04
C PRO A 91 -9.52 -34.41 17.35
N ALA A 92 -10.48 -33.71 16.78
CA ALA A 92 -11.51 -34.24 15.88
C ALA A 92 -11.32 -33.71 14.42
N ALA A 93 -11.65 -34.58 13.50
CA ALA A 93 -11.54 -34.74 12.06
C ALA A 93 -11.70 -33.50 11.11
N PRO A 94 -11.41 -33.67 9.81
CA PRO A 94 -10.86 -32.65 8.93
C PRO A 94 -11.92 -31.71 8.32
N VAL A 95 -11.53 -30.46 8.11
CA VAL A 95 -12.33 -29.41 7.45
C VAL A 95 -11.63 -28.91 6.20
N GLU A 96 -12.42 -28.82 5.14
CA GLU A 96 -12.07 -28.41 3.80
C GLU A 96 -11.27 -27.10 3.72
N THR A 97 -10.23 -27.14 2.94
CA THR A 97 -9.39 -26.00 2.55
C THR A 97 -10.21 -25.05 1.70
N ALA A 98 -10.48 -23.86 2.20
CA ALA A 98 -10.96 -22.78 1.36
C ALA A 98 -9.79 -22.18 0.59
N SER A 99 -9.43 -22.83 -0.52
CA SER A 99 -9.01 -22.11 -1.73
C SER A 99 -10.19 -21.25 -2.14
N ALA A 100 -9.97 -19.99 -2.47
CA ALA A 100 -11.03 -19.13 -3.00
C ALA A 100 -11.49 -19.66 -4.37
N ALA A 101 -12.30 -20.73 -4.35
CA ALA A 101 -13.09 -21.15 -5.49
C ALA A 101 -14.41 -20.37 -5.47
N PRO A 102 -14.96 -19.98 -6.63
CA PRO A 102 -16.24 -19.27 -6.70
C PRO A 102 -17.33 -20.14 -6.08
N ALA A 103 -18.02 -19.60 -5.09
CA ALA A 103 -19.20 -20.25 -4.51
C ALA A 103 -20.25 -20.47 -5.60
N GLU A 104 -20.69 -21.72 -5.76
CA GLU A 104 -21.86 -22.04 -6.56
C GLU A 104 -23.07 -21.23 -6.09
N PRO A 105 -23.94 -20.78 -7.01
CA PRO A 105 -25.13 -20.02 -6.64
C PRO A 105 -26.11 -20.94 -5.88
N ALA A 106 -26.18 -20.71 -4.58
CA ALA A 106 -27.20 -21.33 -3.75
C ALA A 106 -28.58 -20.85 -4.21
N LYS A 107 -29.49 -21.79 -4.47
CA LYS A 107 -30.92 -21.50 -4.69
C LYS A 107 -31.47 -20.76 -3.48
N PRO A 108 -32.43 -19.82 -3.65
CA PRO A 108 -33.06 -19.14 -2.53
C PRO A 108 -33.81 -20.18 -1.68
N GLN A 109 -33.24 -20.54 -0.54
CA GLN A 109 -33.96 -21.25 0.51
C GLN A 109 -34.65 -20.21 1.39
N ASP A 110 -35.90 -20.50 1.72
CA ASP A 110 -36.67 -19.77 2.74
C ASP A 110 -36.01 -19.97 4.11
N ASN A 111 -35.10 -19.06 4.47
CA ASN A 111 -34.24 -19.18 5.66
C ASN A 111 -34.87 -18.59 6.94
N SER A 112 -36.19 -18.42 6.99
CA SER A 112 -36.86 -17.92 8.21
C SER A 112 -36.81 -18.91 9.42
N LYS A 113 -36.26 -20.12 9.24
CA LYS A 113 -36.00 -21.14 10.27
C LYS A 113 -34.56 -21.67 10.24
N GLY A 114 -33.60 -20.96 9.74
CA GLY A 114 -32.22 -21.39 9.66
C GLY A 114 -31.53 -21.35 11.04
N GLU A 115 -30.67 -22.35 11.30
CA GLU A 115 -29.81 -22.35 12.47
C GLU A 115 -28.76 -21.24 12.39
N SER A 116 -28.45 -20.60 13.50
CA SER A 116 -27.31 -19.70 13.60
C SER A 116 -26.02 -20.49 13.55
N THR A 117 -24.99 -19.94 12.91
CA THR A 117 -23.67 -20.58 12.84
C THR A 117 -22.60 -19.67 13.40
N PHE A 118 -21.62 -20.27 14.06
CA PHE A 118 -20.41 -19.62 14.54
C PHE A 118 -19.20 -20.43 14.10
N GLN A 119 -18.26 -19.80 13.42
CA GLN A 119 -17.06 -20.44 12.91
C GLN A 119 -15.82 -19.79 13.51
N ILE A 120 -14.93 -20.62 14.06
CA ILE A 120 -13.54 -20.24 14.36
C ILE A 120 -12.67 -20.77 13.23
N TYR A 121 -11.78 -19.95 12.69
CA TYR A 121 -10.89 -20.34 11.60
C TYR A 121 -9.57 -19.59 11.68
N GLY A 122 -8.58 -20.12 10.99
CA GLY A 122 -7.28 -19.48 10.92
C GLY A 122 -6.20 -20.42 10.39
N PHE A 123 -4.98 -19.99 10.57
CA PHE A 123 -3.80 -20.81 10.29
C PHE A 123 -2.61 -20.38 11.14
N ALA A 124 -1.76 -21.36 11.46
CA ALA A 124 -0.40 -21.11 11.91
C ALA A 124 0.54 -21.25 10.70
N MET A 125 1.42 -20.27 10.51
CA MET A 125 2.37 -20.29 9.40
C MET A 125 3.77 -19.91 9.92
N MET A 126 4.75 -20.68 9.50
CA MET A 126 6.17 -20.39 9.70
C MET A 126 6.80 -20.12 8.33
N ASP A 127 7.52 -19.03 8.25
CA ASP A 127 8.31 -18.64 7.10
C ASP A 127 9.79 -18.67 7.47
N ALA A 128 10.61 -19.16 6.56
CA ALA A 128 12.07 -19.13 6.65
C ALA A 128 12.62 -18.75 5.29
N GLY A 129 13.65 -17.93 5.25
CA GLY A 129 14.20 -17.54 3.97
C GLY A 129 15.57 -16.90 4.06
N TYR A 130 16.09 -16.61 2.88
CA TYR A 130 17.34 -15.90 2.69
C TYR A 130 17.14 -14.77 1.69
N GLN A 131 17.49 -13.58 2.11
CA GLN A 131 17.49 -12.37 1.33
C GLN A 131 18.91 -12.09 0.84
N PHE A 132 19.07 -11.94 -0.46
CA PHE A 132 20.41 -11.88 -1.07
C PHE A 132 21.04 -10.49 -1.04
N LYS A 133 20.21 -9.44 -1.10
CA LYS A 133 20.67 -8.05 -1.09
C LYS A 133 20.08 -7.28 0.10
N GLN A 134 19.86 -5.99 -0.07
CA GLN A 134 19.42 -5.09 1.00
C GLN A 134 17.92 -4.85 0.92
N ASN A 135 17.29 -4.83 2.09
CA ASN A 135 15.90 -4.44 2.29
C ASN A 135 15.78 -3.71 3.63
N HIS A 136 14.79 -2.88 3.76
CA HIS A 136 14.52 -2.18 5.03
C HIS A 136 14.34 -3.18 6.18
N PRO A 137 15.04 -3.02 7.32
CA PRO A 137 15.04 -4.01 8.41
C PRO A 137 13.66 -4.37 8.96
N ASP A 138 12.72 -3.41 9.02
CA ASP A 138 11.35 -3.66 9.49
C ASP A 138 10.50 -4.46 8.49
N TRP A 139 11.01 -4.65 7.27
CA TRP A 139 10.33 -5.37 6.18
C TRP A 139 11.10 -6.59 5.72
N PHE A 140 11.87 -7.18 6.65
CA PHE A 140 12.82 -8.26 6.40
C PHE A 140 12.20 -9.53 5.79
N ASP A 141 10.92 -9.78 6.00
CA ASP A 141 10.20 -10.99 5.57
C ASP A 141 9.25 -10.76 4.37
N VAL A 142 9.33 -9.59 3.70
CA VAL A 142 8.57 -9.27 2.50
C VAL A 142 9.43 -8.50 1.48
N ILE A 143 9.05 -8.54 0.21
CA ILE A 143 9.63 -7.68 -0.83
C ILE A 143 8.65 -6.56 -1.17
N ARG A 144 9.05 -5.34 -0.81
CA ARG A 144 8.32 -4.11 -1.12
C ARG A 144 9.24 -3.17 -1.89
N PRO A 145 9.02 -2.95 -3.19
CA PRO A 145 9.86 -2.02 -3.97
C PRO A 145 10.03 -0.64 -3.36
N THR A 146 9.03 -0.10 -2.67
CA THR A 146 9.15 1.19 -1.94
C THR A 146 10.07 1.14 -0.73
N LYS A 147 10.44 -0.06 -0.25
CA LYS A 147 11.29 -0.30 0.93
C LYS A 147 12.67 -0.85 0.57
N LEU A 148 12.96 -0.98 -0.71
CA LEU A 148 14.31 -1.23 -1.19
C LEU A 148 15.16 0.05 -1.09
N PRO A 149 16.50 -0.07 -1.03
CA PRO A 149 17.39 1.09 -0.90
C PRO A 149 17.09 2.20 -1.91
N SER A 150 17.07 3.44 -1.43
CA SER A 150 16.96 4.66 -2.25
C SER A 150 18.31 5.26 -2.60
N PHE A 151 19.38 4.83 -1.94
CA PHE A 151 20.77 5.18 -2.25
C PHE A 151 21.71 4.01 -1.91
N PRO A 152 22.96 4.02 -2.39
CA PRO A 152 23.90 2.92 -2.18
C PRO A 152 24.16 2.63 -0.68
N ASN A 153 24.04 1.36 -0.30
CA ASN A 153 24.31 0.85 1.06
C ASN A 153 23.37 1.37 2.17
N GLU A 154 22.20 1.87 1.84
CA GLU A 154 21.22 2.37 2.83
C GLU A 154 20.90 1.34 3.93
N PHE A 155 20.78 0.06 3.55
CA PHE A 155 20.46 -1.03 4.46
C PHE A 155 21.56 -2.12 4.47
N ALA A 156 22.84 -1.73 4.32
CA ALA A 156 23.95 -2.68 4.36
C ALA A 156 24.07 -3.37 5.74
N PRO A 157 24.62 -4.62 5.79
CA PRO A 157 25.18 -5.41 4.70
C PRO A 157 24.13 -6.18 3.89
N ASN A 158 24.56 -6.79 2.78
CA ASN A 158 23.77 -7.76 2.02
C ASN A 158 23.73 -9.11 2.74
N GLY A 159 22.69 -9.89 2.47
CA GLY A 159 22.63 -11.30 2.86
C GLY A 159 22.09 -11.52 4.28
N HIS A 160 20.78 -11.78 4.40
CA HIS A 160 20.14 -12.00 5.68
C HIS A 160 19.29 -13.26 5.67
N THR A 161 19.45 -14.11 6.67
CA THR A 161 18.50 -15.20 6.96
C THR A 161 17.40 -14.66 7.87
N TYR A 162 16.17 -15.05 7.60
CA TYR A 162 15.04 -14.68 8.44
C TYR A 162 14.16 -15.89 8.77
N PHE A 163 13.46 -15.79 9.90
CA PHE A 163 12.39 -16.66 10.32
C PHE A 163 11.24 -15.81 10.84
N GLY A 164 10.00 -16.22 10.58
CA GLY A 164 8.83 -15.48 11.03
C GLY A 164 7.61 -16.36 11.17
N VAL A 165 6.69 -15.91 12.02
CA VAL A 165 5.33 -16.47 12.16
C VAL A 165 4.26 -15.40 11.94
N ARG A 166 4.67 -14.23 11.45
CA ARG A 166 3.88 -13.01 11.34
C ARG A 166 2.65 -13.14 10.46
N GLN A 167 2.66 -14.06 9.50
CA GLN A 167 1.51 -14.34 8.63
C GLN A 167 0.37 -15.08 9.35
N SER A 168 0.65 -15.71 10.50
CA SER A 168 -0.36 -16.49 11.26
C SER A 168 -1.59 -15.64 11.57
N ARG A 169 -2.76 -16.29 11.47
CA ARG A 169 -4.06 -15.62 11.47
C ARG A 169 -5.09 -16.35 12.29
N LEU A 170 -5.95 -15.60 12.98
CA LEU A 170 -7.11 -16.10 13.70
C LEU A 170 -8.33 -15.23 13.35
N GLY A 171 -9.45 -15.88 13.08
CA GLY A 171 -10.70 -15.21 12.79
C GLY A 171 -11.90 -15.95 13.34
N VAL A 172 -12.98 -15.21 13.51
CA VAL A 172 -14.31 -15.72 13.83
C VAL A 172 -15.32 -15.13 12.88
N LYS A 173 -16.29 -15.93 12.46
CA LYS A 173 -17.45 -15.52 11.65
C LYS A 173 -18.72 -16.02 12.29
N SER A 174 -19.80 -15.25 12.19
CA SER A 174 -21.14 -15.74 12.51
C SER A 174 -22.11 -15.45 11.38
N THR A 175 -23.11 -16.30 11.24
CA THR A 175 -24.28 -16.06 10.38
C THR A 175 -25.52 -16.39 11.21
N THR A 176 -26.41 -15.40 11.30
CA THR A 176 -27.67 -15.53 12.06
C THR A 176 -28.82 -15.12 11.16
N PRO A 177 -29.77 -16.00 10.86
CA PRO A 177 -30.97 -15.66 10.12
C PRO A 177 -31.82 -14.64 10.89
N THR A 178 -32.28 -13.61 10.19
CA THR A 178 -33.20 -12.60 10.76
C THR A 178 -34.34 -12.29 9.79
N LYS A 179 -35.38 -11.65 10.28
CA LYS A 179 -36.49 -11.18 9.42
C LYS A 179 -36.09 -10.15 8.36
N TYR A 180 -34.89 -9.56 8.50
CA TYR A 180 -34.34 -8.58 7.55
C TYR A 180 -33.27 -9.18 6.63
N GLY A 181 -33.07 -10.49 6.65
CA GLY A 181 -32.03 -11.22 5.95
C GLY A 181 -31.00 -11.81 6.93
N GLU A 182 -29.94 -12.38 6.39
CA GLU A 182 -28.83 -12.91 7.19
C GLU A 182 -28.00 -11.79 7.79
N LEU A 183 -27.83 -11.83 9.12
CA LEU A 183 -26.82 -11.04 9.82
C LEU A 183 -25.51 -11.82 9.79
N LYS A 184 -24.49 -11.29 9.12
CA LYS A 184 -23.16 -11.86 9.05
C LYS A 184 -22.20 -10.97 9.82
N THR A 185 -21.30 -11.56 10.60
CA THR A 185 -20.22 -10.83 11.27
C THR A 185 -18.88 -11.51 11.02
N GLN A 186 -17.81 -10.72 11.02
CA GLN A 186 -16.45 -11.23 10.90
C GLN A 186 -15.50 -10.39 11.73
N PHE A 187 -14.69 -11.09 12.56
CA PHE A 187 -13.50 -10.54 13.19
C PHE A 187 -12.31 -11.38 12.79
N GLU A 188 -11.24 -10.74 12.34
CA GLU A 188 -10.03 -11.41 11.92
C GLU A 188 -8.80 -10.60 12.29
N PHE A 189 -7.80 -11.29 12.86
CA PHE A 189 -6.51 -10.75 13.25
C PHE A 189 -5.39 -11.58 12.64
N GLU A 190 -4.27 -10.94 12.43
CA GLU A 190 -3.00 -11.57 12.06
C GLU A 190 -1.87 -11.03 12.94
N LEU A 191 -0.68 -11.62 12.84
CA LEU A 191 0.47 -11.22 13.65
C LEU A 191 1.43 -10.27 12.91
N PHE A 192 1.04 -9.76 11.75
CA PHE A 192 1.89 -8.94 10.89
C PHE A 192 1.81 -7.45 11.27
N GLY A 193 2.69 -6.99 12.17
CA GLY A 193 2.78 -5.59 12.57
C GLY A 193 3.13 -4.67 11.40
N THR A 194 2.51 -3.50 11.35
CA THR A 194 2.73 -2.45 10.36
C THR A 194 2.71 -1.07 11.02
N GLY A 195 3.11 -0.02 10.30
CA GLY A 195 3.21 1.32 10.88
C GLY A 195 4.28 1.36 11.97
N VAL A 196 3.93 1.79 13.17
CA VAL A 196 4.85 1.83 14.32
C VAL A 196 5.28 0.44 14.81
N ASP A 197 4.51 -0.60 14.47
CA ASP A 197 4.80 -2.00 14.78
C ASP A 197 5.44 -2.75 13.60
N ALA A 198 5.93 -2.03 12.57
CA ALA A 198 6.58 -2.68 11.44
C ALA A 198 7.78 -3.53 11.93
N GLY A 199 7.94 -4.74 11.37
CA GLY A 199 8.95 -5.69 11.82
C GLY A 199 8.57 -6.51 13.07
N GLN A 200 7.55 -6.10 13.82
CA GLN A 200 7.14 -6.79 15.05
C GLN A 200 6.09 -7.87 14.79
N THR A 201 6.06 -8.87 15.69
CA THR A 201 5.00 -9.88 15.74
C THR A 201 3.93 -9.39 16.71
N THR A 202 2.97 -8.61 16.20
CA THR A 202 1.90 -7.97 16.97
C THR A 202 0.55 -8.22 16.35
N PHE A 203 -0.50 -8.21 17.17
CA PHE A 203 -1.87 -8.35 16.67
C PHE A 203 -2.25 -7.16 15.79
N ARG A 204 -2.68 -7.45 14.58
CA ARG A 204 -3.20 -6.48 13.62
C ARG A 204 -4.61 -6.84 13.20
N LEU A 205 -5.55 -5.92 13.40
CA LEU A 205 -6.92 -6.10 12.96
C LEU A 205 -7.00 -6.11 11.43
N ARG A 206 -7.59 -7.17 10.88
CA ARG A 206 -7.90 -7.29 9.45
C ARG A 206 -9.35 -6.93 9.17
N HIS A 207 -10.27 -7.62 9.84
CA HIS A 207 -11.71 -7.42 9.70
C HIS A 207 -12.37 -7.23 11.07
N ALA A 208 -13.22 -6.23 11.15
CA ALA A 208 -14.23 -6.01 12.18
C ALA A 208 -15.46 -5.49 11.46
N TYR A 209 -16.28 -6.40 10.92
CA TYR A 209 -17.30 -6.09 9.93
C TYR A 209 -18.59 -6.84 10.21
N GLY A 210 -19.71 -6.15 9.99
CA GLY A 210 -21.04 -6.71 10.04
C GLY A 210 -21.84 -6.39 8.76
N GLU A 211 -22.70 -7.32 8.37
CA GLU A 211 -23.54 -7.22 7.17
C GLU A 211 -24.94 -7.71 7.46
N LEU A 212 -25.95 -6.92 7.13
CA LEU A 212 -27.38 -7.28 7.20
C LEU A 212 -28.06 -6.96 5.89
N GLY A 213 -28.56 -8.00 5.21
CA GLY A 213 -29.22 -7.85 3.90
C GLY A 213 -28.28 -7.19 2.88
N GLN A 214 -28.64 -6.01 2.40
CA GLN A 214 -27.87 -5.26 1.41
C GLN A 214 -26.85 -4.28 2.02
N PHE A 215 -26.84 -4.11 3.34
CA PHE A 215 -25.98 -3.13 4.00
C PHE A 215 -24.89 -3.79 4.82
N GLY A 216 -23.74 -3.14 4.88
CA GLY A 216 -22.63 -3.56 5.69
C GLY A 216 -21.89 -2.38 6.29
N ALA A 217 -21.30 -2.58 7.47
CA ALA A 217 -20.53 -1.55 8.16
C ALA A 217 -19.36 -2.17 8.93
N GLY A 218 -18.28 -1.39 9.08
CA GLY A 218 -17.08 -1.78 9.80
C GLY A 218 -15.83 -1.78 8.91
N GLN A 219 -14.75 -2.38 9.40
CA GLN A 219 -13.50 -2.49 8.65
C GLN A 219 -13.45 -3.79 7.86
N THR A 220 -13.29 -3.68 6.55
CA THR A 220 -13.06 -4.81 5.63
C THR A 220 -12.40 -4.32 4.34
N TRP A 221 -12.28 -5.18 3.32
CA TRP A 221 -11.75 -4.82 2.02
C TRP A 221 -12.52 -3.65 1.39
N SER A 222 -11.78 -2.65 0.90
CA SER A 222 -12.37 -1.58 0.09
C SER A 222 -13.05 -2.15 -1.16
N PRO A 223 -14.21 -1.64 -1.58
CA PRO A 223 -14.77 -1.99 -2.89
C PRO A 223 -13.88 -1.63 -4.08
N PHE A 224 -12.94 -0.71 -3.90
CA PHE A 224 -11.93 -0.40 -4.92
C PHE A 224 -10.91 -1.53 -5.12
N MET A 225 -10.75 -2.41 -4.13
CA MET A 225 -9.88 -3.58 -4.14
C MET A 225 -10.57 -4.81 -4.72
N ASP A 226 -9.78 -5.73 -5.24
CA ASP A 226 -10.17 -7.09 -5.59
C ASP A 226 -9.14 -8.08 -5.02
N ILE A 227 -9.52 -8.82 -3.97
CA ILE A 227 -8.63 -9.81 -3.34
C ILE A 227 -8.39 -11.02 -4.22
N ASP A 228 -9.32 -11.35 -5.13
CA ASP A 228 -9.25 -12.58 -5.93
C ASP A 228 -8.12 -12.54 -6.97
N VAL A 229 -7.56 -11.35 -7.28
CA VAL A 229 -6.38 -11.24 -8.15
C VAL A 229 -5.06 -11.47 -7.43
N PHE A 230 -5.09 -11.65 -6.10
CA PHE A 230 -3.90 -12.02 -5.34
C PHE A 230 -3.44 -13.43 -5.75
N PRO A 231 -2.18 -13.63 -6.19
CA PRO A 231 -1.69 -14.93 -6.62
C PRO A 231 -1.60 -15.93 -5.46
N ASN A 232 -1.52 -17.22 -5.77
CA ASN A 232 -1.27 -18.26 -4.77
C ASN A 232 0.21 -18.25 -4.35
N SER A 233 0.63 -17.22 -3.59
CA SER A 233 2.01 -16.98 -3.14
C SER A 233 2.22 -17.36 -1.68
N LEU A 234 3.49 -17.60 -1.32
CA LEU A 234 3.95 -17.72 0.07
C LEU A 234 4.21 -16.36 0.70
N GLU A 235 4.67 -15.43 -0.11
CA GLU A 235 4.98 -14.07 0.33
C GLU A 235 3.73 -13.33 0.79
N TYR A 236 3.84 -12.64 1.93
CA TYR A 236 2.70 -12.02 2.57
C TYR A 236 2.20 -10.77 1.85
N TRP A 237 3.12 -9.91 1.39
CA TRP A 237 2.76 -8.58 0.88
C TRP A 237 2.12 -8.66 -0.51
N GLY A 238 2.73 -9.46 -1.41
CA GLY A 238 2.23 -9.71 -2.75
C GLY A 238 2.54 -8.62 -3.77
N PRO A 239 1.83 -8.64 -4.90
CA PRO A 239 2.12 -7.76 -6.03
C PRO A 239 2.02 -6.28 -5.67
N ASN A 240 3.08 -5.52 -5.94
CA ASN A 240 3.14 -4.08 -5.63
C ASN A 240 2.10 -3.24 -6.39
N GLY A 241 1.70 -3.68 -7.59
CA GLY A 241 0.79 -2.95 -8.47
C GLY A 241 -0.69 -3.25 -8.26
N MET A 242 -1.09 -4.08 -7.28
CA MET A 242 -2.50 -4.29 -7.00
C MET A 242 -3.04 -3.24 -6.01
N VAL A 243 -4.33 -2.99 -6.05
CA VAL A 243 -5.03 -2.31 -4.96
C VAL A 243 -5.18 -3.30 -3.81
N PHE A 244 -4.69 -2.93 -2.61
CA PHE A 244 -4.76 -3.78 -1.42
C PHE A 244 -4.99 -2.93 -0.17
N PHE A 245 -6.24 -2.68 0.15
CA PHE A 245 -6.60 -1.82 1.27
C PHE A 245 -7.84 -2.31 2.02
N ARG A 246 -7.75 -2.29 3.35
CA ARG A 246 -8.88 -2.49 4.25
C ARG A 246 -9.18 -1.18 4.94
N ASN A 247 -10.45 -0.76 4.88
CA ASN A 247 -10.86 0.51 5.44
C ASN A 247 -12.14 0.38 6.27
N VAL A 248 -12.33 1.28 7.22
CA VAL A 248 -13.61 1.46 7.90
C VAL A 248 -14.58 2.10 6.93
N GLN A 249 -15.74 1.50 6.76
CA GLN A 249 -16.69 1.88 5.72
C GLN A 249 -18.14 1.55 6.09
N PHE A 250 -19.04 2.24 5.45
CA PHE A 250 -20.44 1.84 5.28
C PHE A 250 -20.65 1.51 3.80
N ARG A 251 -21.22 0.33 3.52
CA ARG A 251 -21.45 -0.11 2.14
C ARG A 251 -22.90 -0.46 1.88
N TRP A 252 -23.31 -0.24 0.64
CA TRP A 252 -24.56 -0.70 0.08
C TRP A 252 -24.30 -1.65 -1.08
N MET A 253 -24.94 -2.82 -1.06
CA MET A 253 -24.78 -3.91 -2.00
C MET A 253 -26.13 -4.19 -2.68
N PRO A 254 -26.58 -3.33 -3.61
CA PRO A 254 -27.90 -3.46 -4.24
C PRO A 254 -28.07 -4.73 -5.05
N LEU A 255 -26.95 -5.28 -5.54
CA LEU A 255 -26.95 -6.54 -6.28
C LEU A 255 -25.92 -7.49 -5.66
N LYS A 256 -26.38 -8.65 -5.23
CA LYS A 256 -25.58 -9.76 -4.68
C LYS A 256 -25.82 -11.03 -5.48
N GLY A 257 -24.79 -11.84 -5.67
CA GLY A 257 -24.88 -13.12 -6.36
C GLY A 257 -23.79 -13.25 -7.43
N ARG A 258 -24.09 -13.97 -8.52
CA ARG A 258 -23.13 -14.21 -9.61
C ARG A 258 -22.58 -12.91 -10.21
N ASN A 259 -23.44 -11.92 -10.41
CA ASN A 259 -23.02 -10.54 -10.66
C ASN A 259 -23.28 -9.73 -9.39
N SER A 260 -22.43 -8.75 -9.11
CA SER A 260 -22.58 -7.93 -7.91
C SER A 260 -22.25 -6.47 -8.18
N VAL A 261 -22.89 -5.62 -7.36
CA VAL A 261 -22.64 -4.18 -7.31
C VAL A 261 -22.44 -3.81 -5.85
N THR A 262 -21.36 -3.10 -5.55
CA THR A 262 -21.08 -2.59 -4.21
C THR A 262 -20.69 -1.12 -4.31
N LEU A 263 -21.28 -0.30 -3.45
CA LEU A 263 -20.93 1.12 -3.27
C LEU A 263 -20.57 1.33 -1.80
N ALA A 264 -19.59 2.18 -1.51
CA ALA A 264 -19.19 2.46 -0.13
C ALA A 264 -18.80 3.92 0.08
N LEU A 265 -19.03 4.37 1.32
CA LEU A 265 -18.41 5.54 1.91
C LEU A 265 -17.35 5.03 2.87
N GLU A 266 -16.09 5.43 2.65
CA GLU A 266 -14.93 4.96 3.38
C GLU A 266 -14.31 6.07 4.22
N ARG A 267 -13.64 5.70 5.32
CA ARG A 267 -12.89 6.65 6.12
C ARG A 267 -11.79 7.29 5.26
N PRO A 268 -11.75 8.62 5.14
CA PRO A 268 -10.75 9.31 4.35
C PRO A 268 -9.38 9.27 5.04
N GLY A 269 -8.33 9.36 4.25
CA GLY A 269 -6.94 9.44 4.71
C GLY A 269 -6.03 9.61 3.52
N ALA A 270 -5.04 10.48 3.62
CA ALA A 270 -4.06 10.74 2.57
C ALA A 270 -2.68 10.94 3.15
N SER A 271 -1.67 10.69 2.33
CA SER A 271 -0.27 10.97 2.62
C SER A 271 0.29 11.98 1.62
N ALA A 272 1.29 12.75 2.07
CA ALA A 272 1.96 13.75 1.25
C ALA A 272 3.46 13.69 1.44
N ASP A 273 4.19 14.05 0.38
CA ASP A 273 5.64 14.23 0.37
C ASP A 273 5.96 15.72 0.19
N GLN A 274 6.67 16.28 1.16
CA GLN A 274 7.13 17.67 1.11
C GLN A 274 8.40 17.85 0.24
N GLY A 275 8.97 16.75 -0.26
CA GLY A 275 10.07 16.71 -1.21
C GLY A 275 11.27 17.55 -0.77
N VAL A 276 11.83 18.32 -1.71
CA VAL A 276 12.98 19.19 -1.45
C VAL A 276 12.67 20.38 -0.53
N PHE A 277 11.40 20.59 -0.22
CA PHE A 277 10.93 21.69 0.65
C PHE A 277 10.66 21.25 2.09
N ALA A 278 10.92 20.00 2.47
CA ALA A 278 10.58 19.44 3.78
C ALA A 278 11.12 20.21 4.99
N ASN A 279 12.24 20.92 4.81
CA ASN A 279 12.89 21.71 5.88
C ASN A 279 12.36 23.16 5.97
N ARG A 280 11.41 23.57 5.15
CA ARG A 280 10.86 24.92 5.18
C ARG A 280 9.92 25.09 6.36
N ILE A 281 10.08 26.21 7.08
CA ILE A 281 9.33 26.47 8.32
C ILE A 281 7.83 26.66 8.08
N GLU A 282 7.46 27.24 6.95
CA GLU A 282 6.05 27.45 6.57
C GLU A 282 5.27 26.14 6.36
N LEU A 283 5.96 25.02 6.09
CA LEU A 283 5.33 23.70 5.99
C LEU A 283 5.04 23.04 7.34
N GLN A 284 5.60 23.55 8.44
CA GLN A 284 5.39 22.99 9.77
C GLN A 284 3.94 23.14 10.26
N GLY A 285 3.21 24.11 9.73
CA GLY A 285 1.80 24.38 10.05
C GLY A 285 0.79 23.61 9.19
N ILE A 286 1.22 22.93 8.15
CA ILE A 286 0.31 22.23 7.25
C ILE A 286 -0.28 21.00 7.94
N ARG A 287 -1.61 20.89 7.92
CA ARG A 287 -2.35 19.77 8.52
C ARG A 287 -3.37 19.19 7.54
N PRO A 288 -3.52 17.86 7.48
CA PRO A 288 -4.59 17.26 6.69
C PRO A 288 -5.96 17.61 7.28
N LYS A 289 -6.94 17.84 6.40
CA LYS A 289 -8.34 18.06 6.79
C LYS A 289 -9.26 17.14 5.97
N PHE A 290 -9.89 16.19 6.66
CA PHE A 290 -10.77 15.21 6.05
C PHE A 290 -12.22 15.59 6.34
N ASP A 291 -12.83 16.38 5.46
CA ASP A 291 -14.19 16.90 5.61
C ASP A 291 -15.26 16.12 4.80
N LEU A 292 -14.83 15.20 3.95
CA LEU A 292 -15.70 14.28 3.21
C LEU A 292 -15.15 12.85 3.29
N PRO A 293 -16.03 11.82 3.30
CA PRO A 293 -15.58 10.43 3.13
C PRO A 293 -15.06 10.21 1.72
N ASP A 294 -14.20 9.19 1.57
CA ASP A 294 -13.85 8.65 0.25
C ASP A 294 -15.03 7.84 -0.29
N PHE A 295 -15.35 7.98 -1.57
CA PHE A 295 -16.37 7.20 -2.24
C PHE A 295 -15.72 6.13 -3.11
N SER A 296 -16.16 4.88 -2.97
CA SER A 296 -15.70 3.77 -3.80
C SER A 296 -16.84 2.86 -4.22
N GLY A 297 -16.63 2.09 -5.28
CA GLY A 297 -17.61 1.11 -5.70
C GLY A 297 -17.07 0.18 -6.78
N ASN A 298 -17.73 -0.97 -6.94
CA ASN A 298 -17.43 -1.91 -8.00
C ASN A 298 -18.67 -2.53 -8.62
N VAL A 299 -18.48 -3.02 -9.84
CA VAL A 299 -19.39 -3.90 -10.56
C VAL A 299 -18.61 -5.11 -11.01
N ARG A 300 -19.07 -6.32 -10.64
CA ARG A 300 -18.46 -7.58 -11.04
C ARG A 300 -19.42 -8.39 -11.91
N PHE A 301 -18.90 -8.91 -13.02
CA PHE A 301 -19.58 -9.80 -13.96
C PHE A 301 -18.90 -11.16 -13.93
N THR A 302 -19.55 -12.17 -13.35
CA THR A 302 -19.03 -13.53 -13.24
C THR A 302 -19.64 -14.45 -14.28
N ARG A 303 -18.81 -15.27 -14.92
CA ARG A 303 -19.17 -16.29 -15.92
C ARG A 303 -18.43 -17.58 -15.59
N ASP A 304 -18.67 -18.63 -16.35
CA ASP A 304 -18.04 -19.95 -16.12
C ASP A 304 -16.53 -19.91 -16.42
N TRP A 305 -16.12 -19.05 -17.34
CA TRP A 305 -14.71 -18.80 -17.66
C TRP A 305 -13.96 -17.90 -16.66
N GLY A 306 -14.64 -17.38 -15.65
CA GLY A 306 -14.06 -16.46 -14.66
C GLY A 306 -14.91 -15.22 -14.43
N TYR A 307 -14.28 -14.09 -14.17
CA TYR A 307 -15.00 -12.83 -13.98
C TYR A 307 -14.21 -11.64 -14.54
N PHE A 308 -14.95 -10.55 -14.73
CA PHE A 308 -14.41 -9.22 -14.95
C PHE A 308 -15.02 -8.24 -13.95
N GLN A 309 -14.19 -7.42 -13.30
CA GLN A 309 -14.64 -6.39 -12.35
C GLN A 309 -14.10 -5.02 -12.77
N VAL A 310 -14.95 -4.01 -12.67
CA VAL A 310 -14.61 -2.60 -12.77
C VAL A 310 -14.87 -1.98 -11.40
N ALA A 311 -13.84 -1.41 -10.81
CA ALA A 311 -13.96 -0.65 -9.57
C ALA A 311 -13.48 0.78 -9.77
N GLY A 312 -14.17 1.71 -9.12
CA GLY A 312 -13.84 3.13 -9.17
C GLY A 312 -13.76 3.74 -7.78
N MET A 313 -13.01 4.83 -7.69
CA MET A 313 -12.97 5.64 -6.48
C MET A 313 -12.88 7.12 -6.79
N LEU A 314 -13.43 7.93 -5.87
CA LEU A 314 -13.37 9.39 -5.89
C LEU A 314 -13.15 9.87 -4.47
N ARG A 315 -12.20 10.79 -4.26
CA ARG A 315 -11.86 11.31 -2.95
C ARG A 315 -11.44 12.78 -3.01
N ARG A 316 -11.64 13.48 -1.90
CA ARG A 316 -11.18 14.84 -1.71
C ARG A 316 -10.01 14.84 -0.73
N ILE A 317 -8.85 15.26 -1.20
CA ILE A 317 -7.64 15.42 -0.39
C ILE A 317 -7.49 16.91 -0.10
N LYS A 318 -7.57 17.28 1.19
CA LYS A 318 -7.49 18.66 1.61
C LYS A 318 -6.47 18.82 2.73
N TRP A 319 -5.79 19.94 2.72
CA TRP A 319 -4.92 20.38 3.81
C TRP A 319 -5.18 21.85 4.11
N VAL A 320 -4.84 22.24 5.33
CA VAL A 320 -5.02 23.60 5.84
C VAL A 320 -3.69 24.07 6.42
N ASP A 321 -3.40 25.33 6.19
CA ASP A 321 -2.34 26.06 6.84
C ASP A 321 -2.85 26.58 8.20
N THR A 322 -2.18 26.20 9.28
CA THR A 322 -2.55 26.61 10.64
C THR A 322 -1.60 27.68 11.17
N THR A 323 -0.62 28.11 10.38
CA THR A 323 0.27 29.23 10.74
C THR A 323 -0.42 30.55 10.47
N ASN A 324 -0.02 31.58 11.22
CA ASN A 324 -0.50 32.92 11.01
C ASN A 324 0.67 33.79 10.52
N ASP A 325 1.16 33.45 9.34
CA ASP A 325 2.26 34.14 8.69
C ASP A 325 1.82 34.81 7.37
N VAL A 326 2.77 35.14 6.50
CA VAL A 326 2.50 35.79 5.21
C VAL A 326 2.06 34.82 4.10
N PHE A 327 2.20 33.50 4.35
CA PHE A 327 1.87 32.47 3.39
C PHE A 327 0.42 32.01 3.56
N ASP A 328 -0.17 31.52 2.49
CA ASP A 328 -1.49 30.88 2.43
C ASP A 328 -1.33 29.57 1.63
N LEU A 329 -0.95 28.51 2.36
CA LEU A 329 -0.63 27.22 1.76
C LEU A 329 -1.80 26.22 1.84
N ASP A 330 -3.01 26.69 2.12
CA ASP A 330 -4.23 25.87 2.03
C ASP A 330 -4.38 25.25 0.64
N GLY A 331 -4.83 24.01 0.59
CA GLY A 331 -5.04 23.36 -0.69
C GLY A 331 -6.07 22.23 -0.68
N THR A 332 -6.50 21.88 -1.88
CA THR A 332 -7.45 20.79 -2.10
C THR A 332 -7.14 20.16 -3.45
N GLU A 333 -7.05 18.81 -3.45
CA GLU A 333 -6.88 18.00 -4.63
C GLU A 333 -7.98 16.96 -4.73
N VAL A 334 -8.27 16.51 -5.94
CA VAL A 334 -9.20 15.42 -6.22
C VAL A 334 -8.41 14.16 -6.54
N GLY A 335 -8.54 13.15 -5.68
CA GLY A 335 -8.07 11.80 -5.98
C GLY A 335 -9.16 11.04 -6.73
N ALA A 336 -8.80 10.37 -7.81
CA ALA A 336 -9.70 9.53 -8.58
C ALA A 336 -8.96 8.36 -9.20
N GLY A 337 -9.59 7.18 -9.28
CA GLY A 337 -8.97 6.01 -9.88
C GLY A 337 -9.94 4.98 -10.40
N LEU A 338 -9.43 4.17 -11.33
CA LEU A 338 -10.09 2.97 -11.84
C LEU A 338 -9.19 1.76 -11.62
N ASN A 339 -9.81 0.65 -11.23
CA ASN A 339 -9.18 -0.65 -11.08
C ASN A 339 -9.98 -1.68 -11.89
N LEU A 340 -9.32 -2.23 -12.91
CA LEU A 340 -9.87 -3.25 -13.80
C LEU A 340 -9.24 -4.59 -13.42
N THR A 341 -10.05 -5.56 -13.00
CA THR A 341 -9.54 -6.86 -12.53
C THR A 341 -10.26 -8.01 -13.18
N SER A 342 -9.55 -9.13 -13.28
CA SER A 342 -10.09 -10.35 -13.85
C SER A 342 -9.33 -11.59 -13.38
N ASN A 343 -10.04 -12.67 -13.09
CA ASN A 343 -9.50 -14.01 -13.09
C ASN A 343 -10.08 -14.79 -14.26
N LEU A 344 -9.22 -15.30 -15.14
CA LEU A 344 -9.59 -16.04 -16.33
C LEU A 344 -9.16 -17.51 -16.18
N LYS A 345 -10.11 -18.41 -16.24
CA LYS A 345 -9.86 -19.85 -16.32
C LYS A 345 -9.52 -20.22 -17.76
N PHE A 346 -8.25 -20.42 -18.06
CA PHE A 346 -7.80 -20.86 -19.38
C PHE A 346 -8.06 -22.34 -19.61
N THR A 347 -7.85 -23.13 -18.54
CA THR A 347 -8.16 -24.55 -18.45
C THR A 347 -8.73 -24.86 -17.06
N GLU A 348 -9.03 -26.14 -16.78
CA GLU A 348 -9.40 -26.59 -15.43
C GLU A 348 -8.27 -26.40 -14.41
N ASN A 349 -7.02 -26.37 -14.88
CA ASN A 349 -5.82 -26.28 -14.05
C ASN A 349 -5.16 -24.89 -14.06
N ASP A 350 -5.52 -24.01 -15.01
CA ASP A 350 -4.84 -22.75 -15.26
C ASP A 350 -5.76 -21.57 -15.02
N THR A 351 -5.36 -20.68 -14.11
CA THR A 351 -6.06 -19.43 -13.83
C THR A 351 -5.11 -18.25 -14.01
N GLY A 352 -5.40 -17.40 -14.99
CA GLY A 352 -4.75 -16.09 -15.13
C GLY A 352 -5.38 -15.07 -14.19
N ARG A 353 -4.55 -14.27 -13.50
CA ARG A 353 -4.95 -13.20 -12.58
C ARG A 353 -4.42 -11.88 -13.09
N PHE A 354 -5.30 -10.93 -13.32
CA PHE A 354 -4.95 -9.67 -13.94
C PHE A 354 -5.54 -8.50 -13.19
N ALA A 355 -4.74 -7.45 -13.02
CA ALA A 355 -5.21 -6.13 -12.60
C ALA A 355 -4.52 -5.03 -13.42
N PHE A 356 -5.26 -3.98 -13.70
CA PHE A 356 -4.75 -2.74 -14.26
C PHE A 356 -5.39 -1.56 -13.52
N VAL A 357 -4.55 -0.72 -12.92
CA VAL A 357 -4.98 0.42 -12.11
C VAL A 357 -4.41 1.69 -12.72
N PHE A 358 -5.22 2.72 -12.78
CA PHE A 358 -4.74 4.06 -13.12
C PHE A 358 -5.56 5.12 -12.40
N GLY A 359 -4.93 6.24 -12.09
CA GLY A 359 -5.56 7.33 -11.37
C GLY A 359 -4.54 8.33 -10.84
N GLN A 360 -5.00 9.18 -9.95
CA GLN A 360 -4.17 10.15 -9.24
C GLN A 360 -4.64 10.29 -7.79
N GLY A 361 -3.71 10.49 -6.86
CA GLY A 361 -4.03 10.66 -5.45
C GLY A 361 -4.71 9.44 -4.84
N ILE A 362 -4.35 8.22 -5.27
CA ILE A 362 -4.93 6.93 -4.83
C ILE A 362 -3.88 5.98 -4.25
N GLN A 363 -2.65 6.44 -4.05
CA GLN A 363 -1.50 5.63 -3.66
C GLN A 363 -1.70 4.94 -2.31
N ASN A 364 -2.42 5.56 -1.37
CA ASN A 364 -2.77 4.95 -0.08
C ASN A 364 -3.65 3.68 -0.19
N TYR A 365 -4.32 3.49 -1.31
CA TYR A 365 -5.10 2.28 -1.60
C TYR A 365 -4.29 1.18 -2.28
N MET A 366 -3.10 1.53 -2.79
CA MET A 366 -2.19 0.57 -3.43
C MET A 366 -1.47 -0.29 -2.40
N ASN A 367 -1.09 -1.49 -2.80
CA ASN A 367 -0.34 -2.41 -1.95
C ASN A 367 1.05 -1.87 -1.59
N ASP A 368 1.72 -1.21 -2.53
CA ASP A 368 3.05 -0.67 -2.31
C ASP A 368 3.30 0.61 -3.12
N ALA A 369 2.78 1.73 -2.62
CA ALA A 369 3.05 3.07 -3.16
C ALA A 369 3.35 4.05 -2.03
N PRO A 370 4.16 5.11 -2.27
CA PRO A 370 4.63 5.96 -1.18
C PRO A 370 3.59 6.99 -0.71
N VAL A 371 3.12 7.88 -1.58
CA VAL A 371 2.29 9.04 -1.18
C VAL A 371 1.26 9.40 -2.26
N ASP A 372 0.14 9.99 -1.83
CA ASP A 372 -0.95 10.46 -2.70
C ASP A 372 -0.66 11.82 -3.33
N VAL A 373 0.02 12.71 -2.57
CA VAL A 373 0.25 14.11 -2.92
C VAL A 373 1.74 14.40 -2.92
N GLY A 374 2.23 14.92 -4.01
CA GLY A 374 3.55 15.52 -4.13
C GLY A 374 3.48 17.02 -3.96
N ILE A 375 4.64 17.69 -4.01
CA ILE A 375 4.76 19.14 -3.90
C ILE A 375 5.37 19.70 -5.18
N GLU A 376 4.97 20.91 -5.57
CA GLU A 376 5.55 21.64 -6.70
C GLU A 376 5.59 23.14 -6.46
N LEU A 377 6.39 23.84 -7.25
CA LEU A 377 6.36 25.30 -7.30
C LEU A 377 5.05 25.75 -7.93
N THR A 378 4.40 26.73 -7.31
CA THR A 378 3.13 27.25 -7.82
C THR A 378 3.34 27.92 -9.18
N PRO A 379 2.62 27.50 -10.23
CA PRO A 379 2.68 28.15 -11.52
C PRO A 379 2.30 29.64 -11.43
N GLY A 380 3.13 30.50 -12.04
CA GLY A 380 2.91 31.95 -12.03
C GLY A 380 3.53 32.72 -10.86
N GLY A 381 4.11 32.01 -9.87
CA GLY A 381 4.95 32.63 -8.83
C GLY A 381 4.22 33.52 -7.84
N ASP A 382 3.06 33.07 -7.32
CA ASP A 382 2.38 33.81 -6.23
C ASP A 382 3.28 33.84 -4.97
N PRO A 383 3.72 35.03 -4.50
CA PRO A 383 4.58 35.12 -3.32
C PRO A 383 3.93 34.60 -2.04
N ARG A 384 2.61 34.59 -1.96
CA ARG A 384 1.87 34.06 -0.80
C ARG A 384 1.67 32.54 -0.88
N ARG A 385 1.78 31.97 -2.08
CA ARG A 385 1.67 30.54 -2.38
C ARG A 385 2.84 30.08 -3.24
N PRO A 386 4.07 30.13 -2.73
CA PRO A 386 5.24 29.77 -3.53
C PRO A 386 5.28 28.29 -3.94
N ILE A 387 4.62 27.45 -3.18
CA ILE A 387 4.52 26.01 -3.37
C ILE A 387 3.09 25.52 -3.16
N THR A 388 2.74 24.44 -3.82
CA THR A 388 1.42 23.79 -3.70
C THR A 388 1.56 22.26 -3.70
N GLY A 389 0.56 21.60 -3.15
CA GLY A 389 0.42 20.14 -3.28
C GLY A 389 -0.25 19.80 -4.61
N VAL A 390 0.08 18.64 -5.18
CA VAL A 390 -0.53 18.10 -6.39
C VAL A 390 -0.78 16.59 -6.22
N ALA A 391 -1.98 16.13 -6.59
CA ALA A 391 -2.31 14.71 -6.61
C ALA A 391 -1.46 13.98 -7.65
N LEU A 392 -0.64 13.03 -7.22
CA LEU A 392 0.32 12.36 -8.11
C LEU A 392 -0.42 11.35 -9.01
N PRO A 393 -0.26 11.44 -10.34
CA PRO A 393 -0.75 10.43 -11.27
C PRO A 393 0.04 9.12 -11.10
N MET A 394 -0.65 7.99 -11.30
CA MET A 394 -0.05 6.67 -11.29
C MET A 394 -0.76 5.69 -12.21
N TRP A 395 -0.04 4.66 -12.61
CA TRP A 395 -0.59 3.46 -13.21
C TRP A 395 0.17 2.23 -12.74
N SER A 396 -0.52 1.09 -12.77
CA SER A 396 0.08 -0.19 -12.38
C SER A 396 -0.55 -1.36 -13.11
N MET A 397 0.15 -2.49 -13.11
CA MET A 397 -0.34 -3.74 -13.66
C MET A 397 0.07 -4.93 -12.80
N VAL A 398 -0.76 -5.96 -12.85
CA VAL A 398 -0.53 -7.28 -12.26
C VAL A 398 -0.88 -8.34 -13.29
N ALA A 399 -0.02 -9.32 -13.50
CA ALA A 399 -0.26 -10.46 -14.36
C ALA A 399 0.40 -11.72 -13.75
N PHE A 400 -0.42 -12.65 -13.31
CA PHE A 400 0.00 -13.92 -12.72
C PHE A 400 -0.73 -15.09 -13.37
N LEU A 401 -0.08 -16.22 -13.37
CA LEU A 401 -0.64 -17.52 -13.74
C LEU A 401 -0.51 -18.46 -12.54
N ASP A 402 -1.65 -18.97 -12.07
CA ASP A 402 -1.71 -20.08 -11.13
C ASP A 402 -1.99 -21.35 -11.90
N HIS A 403 -1.14 -22.38 -11.74
CA HIS A 403 -1.25 -23.69 -12.36
C HIS A 403 -1.34 -24.80 -11.31
N ASN A 404 -2.34 -25.66 -11.41
CA ASN A 404 -2.49 -26.85 -10.59
C ASN A 404 -2.00 -28.09 -11.34
N TRP A 405 -0.81 -28.59 -11.02
CA TRP A 405 -0.26 -29.82 -11.61
C TRP A 405 -1.12 -31.02 -11.29
N ASN A 406 -1.63 -31.07 -10.09
CA ASN A 406 -2.54 -32.09 -9.58
C ASN A 406 -3.10 -31.64 -8.21
N LYS A 407 -3.84 -32.50 -7.50
CA LYS A 407 -4.42 -32.21 -6.17
C LYS A 407 -3.39 -31.88 -5.08
N ARG A 408 -2.10 -32.18 -5.30
CA ARG A 408 -1.04 -32.01 -4.31
C ARG A 408 -0.02 -30.94 -4.65
N PHE A 409 0.07 -30.53 -5.91
CA PHE A 409 1.07 -29.56 -6.34
C PHE A 409 0.45 -28.43 -7.15
N SER A 410 0.85 -27.21 -6.82
CA SER A 410 0.52 -26.03 -7.60
C SER A 410 1.72 -25.09 -7.73
N THR A 411 1.66 -24.21 -8.70
CA THR A 411 2.68 -23.17 -8.98
C THR A 411 1.96 -21.87 -9.26
N ALA A 412 2.49 -20.79 -8.75
CA ALA A 412 2.16 -19.43 -9.19
C ALA A 412 3.41 -18.80 -9.78
N VAL A 413 3.27 -18.11 -10.90
CA VAL A 413 4.33 -17.34 -11.54
C VAL A 413 3.76 -16.06 -12.12
N GLY A 414 4.47 -14.96 -11.98
CA GLY A 414 4.00 -13.73 -12.57
C GLY A 414 4.81 -12.50 -12.19
N TYR A 415 4.26 -11.37 -12.59
CA TYR A 415 4.90 -10.09 -12.54
C TYR A 415 3.90 -8.97 -12.23
N SER A 416 4.40 -7.94 -11.57
CA SER A 416 3.66 -6.71 -11.28
C SER A 416 4.57 -5.49 -11.38
N SER A 417 4.01 -4.36 -11.76
CA SER A 417 4.72 -3.08 -11.71
C SER A 417 3.78 -1.93 -11.35
N LEU A 418 4.36 -0.90 -10.74
CA LEU A 418 3.70 0.36 -10.43
C LEU A 418 4.63 1.50 -10.83
N THR A 419 4.06 2.54 -11.45
CA THR A 419 4.77 3.75 -11.87
C THR A 419 4.01 4.98 -11.38
N ILE A 420 4.74 5.94 -10.81
CA ILE A 420 4.23 7.24 -10.39
C ILE A 420 4.79 8.30 -11.32
N ASP A 421 3.97 9.24 -11.71
CA ASP A 421 4.40 10.48 -12.37
C ASP A 421 4.67 11.52 -11.28
N ASN A 422 5.94 11.65 -10.92
CA ASN A 422 6.39 12.48 -9.81
C ASN A 422 6.25 13.98 -10.14
N SER A 423 5.93 14.78 -9.11
CA SER A 423 5.96 16.25 -9.23
C SER A 423 7.39 16.80 -9.17
N ASN A 424 7.60 17.98 -9.71
CA ASN A 424 8.92 18.59 -9.84
C ASN A 424 9.56 19.04 -8.51
N GLY A 425 8.79 19.09 -7.44
CA GLY A 425 9.26 19.40 -6.09
C GLY A 425 9.63 18.18 -5.26
N GLN A 426 9.45 16.97 -5.75
CA GLN A 426 9.89 15.77 -5.04
C GLN A 426 11.41 15.61 -5.11
N ALA A 427 12.00 14.95 -4.11
CA ALA A 427 13.44 14.74 -4.05
C ALA A 427 13.92 13.82 -5.20
N PRO A 428 15.17 13.98 -5.71
CA PRO A 428 15.69 13.16 -6.80
C PRO A 428 15.67 11.64 -6.51
N ASP A 429 15.82 11.24 -5.27
CA ASP A 429 15.77 9.85 -4.77
C ASP A 429 14.35 9.37 -4.43
N ALA A 430 13.32 10.19 -4.66
CA ALA A 430 11.93 9.79 -4.49
C ALA A 430 11.62 8.55 -5.34
N PHE A 431 10.73 7.69 -4.81
CA PHE A 431 10.30 6.50 -5.54
C PHE A 431 9.52 6.90 -6.80
N ARG A 432 9.90 6.35 -7.93
CA ARG A 432 9.22 6.52 -9.22
C ARG A 432 8.56 5.25 -9.70
N LYS A 433 9.30 4.13 -9.68
CA LYS A 433 8.83 2.89 -10.27
C LYS A 433 9.26 1.68 -9.45
N GLY A 434 8.34 0.75 -9.29
CA GLY A 434 8.60 -0.54 -8.67
C GLY A 434 8.23 -1.70 -9.57
N HIS A 435 8.99 -2.77 -9.47
CA HIS A 435 8.75 -4.05 -10.13
C HIS A 435 8.74 -5.16 -9.10
N TYR A 436 7.91 -6.16 -9.32
CA TYR A 436 7.80 -7.32 -8.46
C TYR A 436 7.57 -8.57 -9.33
N GLY A 437 8.21 -9.67 -8.97
CA GLY A 437 8.01 -10.94 -9.62
C GLY A 437 8.20 -12.09 -8.65
N LEU A 438 7.47 -13.16 -8.86
CA LEU A 438 7.64 -14.40 -8.10
C LEU A 438 7.42 -15.64 -8.96
N ALA A 439 7.99 -16.76 -8.47
CA ALA A 439 7.67 -18.11 -8.93
C ALA A 439 7.76 -19.06 -7.74
N ASN A 440 6.80 -19.98 -7.59
CA ASN A 440 6.77 -20.92 -6.48
C ASN A 440 6.42 -22.34 -6.91
N LEU A 441 6.64 -23.26 -5.98
CA LEU A 441 6.10 -24.61 -5.98
C LEU A 441 5.51 -24.89 -4.60
N LEU A 442 4.22 -25.17 -4.56
CA LEU A 442 3.47 -25.49 -3.35
C LEU A 442 3.10 -26.95 -3.33
N TYR A 443 3.24 -27.58 -2.16
CA TYR A 443 2.94 -28.98 -1.91
C TYR A 443 1.90 -29.12 -0.79
N TYR A 444 0.82 -29.82 -1.04
CA TYR A 444 -0.28 -30.09 -0.13
C TYR A 444 -0.32 -31.58 0.23
N PRO A 445 0.48 -32.04 1.23
CA PRO A 445 0.49 -33.44 1.65
C PRO A 445 -0.86 -33.89 2.22
N TYR A 446 -1.56 -33.00 2.90
CA TYR A 446 -2.87 -33.16 3.50
C TYR A 446 -3.72 -31.90 3.26
N GLU A 447 -5.04 -32.01 3.40
CA GLU A 447 -5.98 -30.88 3.15
C GLU A 447 -5.66 -29.61 3.92
N ASN A 448 -5.17 -29.74 5.16
CA ASN A 448 -4.91 -28.60 6.04
C ASN A 448 -3.45 -28.16 6.08
N VAL A 449 -2.56 -28.85 5.35
CA VAL A 449 -1.11 -28.63 5.40
C VAL A 449 -0.60 -28.20 4.04
N MET A 450 0.14 -27.12 4.02
CA MET A 450 0.88 -26.63 2.86
C MET A 450 2.34 -26.44 3.24
N LEU A 451 3.21 -26.95 2.37
CA LEU A 451 4.64 -26.61 2.33
C LEU A 451 4.93 -25.96 1.00
N GLY A 452 5.89 -25.07 0.95
CA GLY A 452 6.25 -24.46 -0.33
C GLY A 452 7.62 -23.83 -0.32
N GLY A 453 8.15 -23.67 -1.53
CA GLY A 453 9.33 -22.88 -1.84
C GLY A 453 8.99 -21.80 -2.85
N GLU A 454 9.46 -20.58 -2.65
CA GLU A 454 9.17 -19.43 -3.50
C GLU A 454 10.43 -18.61 -3.72
N PHE A 455 10.68 -18.26 -4.98
CA PHE A 455 11.66 -17.26 -5.39
C PHE A 455 10.93 -15.94 -5.66
N GLN A 456 11.49 -14.84 -5.15
CA GLN A 456 10.92 -13.51 -5.29
C GLN A 456 11.99 -12.54 -5.77
N TRP A 457 11.57 -11.55 -6.53
CA TRP A 457 12.38 -10.46 -7.02
C TRP A 457 11.62 -9.15 -6.88
N GLY A 458 12.34 -8.10 -6.44
CA GLY A 458 11.84 -6.73 -6.43
C GLY A 458 12.88 -5.76 -6.96
N ARG A 459 12.42 -4.66 -7.56
CA ARG A 459 13.25 -3.56 -8.04
C ARG A 459 12.59 -2.24 -7.75
N ARG A 460 13.39 -1.29 -7.28
CA ARG A 460 13.08 0.13 -7.14
C ARG A 460 13.83 0.93 -8.20
N GLU A 461 13.17 1.95 -8.75
CA GLU A 461 13.78 3.00 -9.57
C GLU A 461 13.41 4.35 -8.98
N ASN A 462 14.41 5.20 -8.79
CA ASN A 462 14.24 6.54 -8.28
C ASN A 462 13.79 7.53 -9.37
N PHE A 463 13.38 8.71 -8.95
CA PHE A 463 12.78 9.73 -9.81
C PHE A 463 13.78 10.36 -10.76
N LEU A 464 14.86 11.01 -10.27
CA LEU A 464 15.76 11.83 -11.09
C LEU A 464 17.24 11.47 -10.96
N ASP A 465 17.70 10.86 -9.86
CA ASP A 465 19.11 10.57 -9.62
C ASP A 465 19.64 9.38 -10.43
N GLY A 466 18.75 8.64 -11.12
CA GLY A 466 19.08 7.46 -11.91
C GLY A 466 19.42 6.21 -11.10
N PHE A 467 19.37 6.28 -9.77
CA PHE A 467 19.65 5.15 -8.91
C PHE A 467 18.55 4.09 -9.01
N LYS A 468 18.98 2.82 -8.97
CA LYS A 468 18.11 1.64 -8.99
C LYS A 468 18.66 0.61 -8.03
N SER A 469 17.76 -0.04 -7.30
CA SER A 469 18.11 -1.15 -6.43
C SER A 469 17.26 -2.37 -6.75
N ASP A 470 17.85 -3.55 -6.58
CA ASP A 470 17.17 -4.84 -6.73
C ASP A 470 17.38 -5.66 -5.47
N ASP A 471 16.40 -6.50 -5.17
CA ASP A 471 16.55 -7.57 -4.20
C ASP A 471 15.98 -8.88 -4.72
N PHE A 472 16.57 -9.97 -4.26
CA PHE A 472 16.15 -11.34 -4.56
C PHE A 472 16.00 -12.09 -3.24
N ARG A 473 15.00 -12.98 -3.17
CA ARG A 473 14.77 -13.76 -1.97
C ARG A 473 14.30 -15.16 -2.31
N ILE A 474 14.72 -16.12 -1.47
CA ILE A 474 14.15 -17.46 -1.42
C ILE A 474 13.40 -17.59 -0.10
N GLN A 475 12.17 -18.08 -0.15
CA GLN A 475 11.33 -18.34 1.01
C GLN A 475 10.87 -19.80 1.00
N PHE A 476 10.87 -20.41 2.19
CA PHE A 476 10.24 -21.69 2.47
C PHE A 476 9.20 -21.47 3.55
N SER A 477 8.02 -22.08 3.36
CA SER A 477 6.93 -21.90 4.32
C SER A 477 6.28 -23.22 4.66
N PHE A 478 5.85 -23.33 5.93
CA PHE A 478 4.97 -24.35 6.42
C PHE A 478 3.70 -23.68 6.94
N LYS A 479 2.54 -24.16 6.50
CA LYS A 479 1.24 -23.62 6.90
C LYS A 479 0.31 -24.74 7.31
N TYR A 480 -0.30 -24.60 8.48
CA TYR A 480 -1.37 -25.44 8.98
C TYR A 480 -2.64 -24.63 9.14
N ASN A 481 -3.70 -24.99 8.38
CA ASN A 481 -5.01 -24.37 8.47
C ASN A 481 -5.89 -25.11 9.49
N PHE A 482 -6.77 -24.37 10.16
CA PHE A 482 -7.79 -24.94 11.03
C PHE A 482 -9.12 -24.19 10.86
N SER A 483 -10.22 -24.93 10.99
CA SER A 483 -11.57 -24.36 11.00
C SER A 483 -12.53 -25.29 11.73
N LYS A 484 -13.44 -24.69 12.53
CA LYS A 484 -14.54 -25.40 13.18
C LYS A 484 -15.79 -24.54 13.15
N THR A 485 -16.87 -25.10 12.65
CA THR A 485 -18.21 -24.47 12.64
C THR A 485 -19.07 -25.12 13.69
N PHE A 486 -19.79 -24.29 14.43
CA PHE A 486 -20.81 -24.66 15.41
C PHE A 486 -22.15 -24.14 14.89
N ALA A 487 -23.19 -24.98 14.97
CA ALA A 487 -24.58 -24.62 14.68
C ALA A 487 -25.40 -24.65 15.98
N PHE A 488 -26.34 -23.69 16.15
CA PHE A 488 -27.17 -23.56 17.35
C PHE A 488 -28.48 -22.80 17.07
#